data_902eb02ff5027c720639028ceb86a59d
#
_entry.id   902eb02ff5027c720639028ceb86a59d
#
_cell.length_a   1.000
_cell.length_b   1.000
_cell.length_c   1.000
_cell.angle_alpha   90.00
_cell.angle_beta   90.00
_cell.angle_gamma   90.00
#
_symmetry.space_group_name_H-M   'P 1'
#
loop_
_entity.id
_entity.type
_entity.pdbx_description
1 polymer ?
#
loop_
_entity_poly.entity_id
_entity_poly.type
_entity_poly.pdbx_seq_one_letter_code
_entity_poly.pdbx_strand_id
1 'polypeptide(L)'
;MVHQYQLNGYNIVLDTCSGSVHVVDEVAYDVIAMYPEHTADEIVAAMLAKYGSRPDVTEEDLRQCIDDVTSLKENGKLWSPDVYKDMAFDFKNRNTVVKALCLHVAHSCNLSCSYCFACLLYTSPSPRDMRRSR
;
A
#
# COMPACT_ATOMS: atom_id res chain seq x y z
N MET A 1 -7.60 -4.60 3.52
CA MET A 1 -7.13 -5.70 2.65
C MET A 1 -5.62 -5.78 2.76
N VAL A 2 -5.09 -6.97 3.11
CA VAL A 2 -3.65 -7.19 3.28
C VAL A 2 -3.06 -7.79 2.01
N HIS A 3 -1.97 -7.21 1.52
CA HIS A 3 -1.18 -7.70 0.39
C HIS A 3 0.21 -8.09 0.86
N GLN A 4 0.67 -9.24 0.40
CA GLN A 4 1.99 -9.76 0.68
C GLN A 4 2.77 -9.88 -0.62
N TYR A 5 4.01 -9.40 -0.63
CA TYR A 5 4.90 -9.51 -1.79
C TYR A 5 6.37 -9.43 -1.36
N GLN A 6 7.24 -9.88 -2.25
CA GLN A 6 8.70 -9.82 -2.05
C GLN A 6 9.31 -8.81 -3.01
N LEU A 7 10.18 -7.96 -2.50
CA LEU A 7 10.90 -6.97 -3.28
C LEU A 7 12.33 -6.79 -2.75
N ASN A 8 13.30 -6.90 -3.63
CA ASN A 8 14.74 -6.74 -3.31
C ASN A 8 15.21 -7.58 -2.11
N GLY A 9 14.68 -8.79 -1.95
CA GLY A 9 15.03 -9.69 -0.85
C GLY A 9 14.31 -9.42 0.47
N TYR A 10 13.38 -8.46 0.51
CA TYR A 10 12.53 -8.20 1.67
C TYR A 10 11.14 -8.79 1.49
N ASN A 11 10.60 -9.36 2.56
CA ASN A 11 9.20 -9.76 2.65
C ASN A 11 8.40 -8.56 3.16
N ILE A 12 7.47 -8.09 2.35
CA ILE A 12 6.70 -6.89 2.62
C ILE A 12 5.22 -7.25 2.77
N VAL A 13 4.62 -6.73 3.81
CA VAL A 13 3.19 -6.86 4.10
C VAL A 13 2.59 -5.45 4.14
N LEU A 14 1.62 -5.21 3.28
CA LEU A 14 0.93 -3.92 3.15
C LEU A 14 -0.55 -4.10 3.49
N ASP A 15 -1.05 -3.36 4.46
CA ASP A 15 -2.49 -3.19 4.63
C ASP A 15 -2.98 -1.92 3.93
N THR A 16 -3.74 -2.10 2.85
CA THR A 16 -4.22 -0.99 2.02
C THR A 16 -5.23 -0.10 2.71
N CYS A 17 -5.92 -0.59 3.75
CA CYS A 17 -6.94 0.17 4.45
C CYS A 17 -6.33 1.09 5.51
N SER A 18 -5.31 0.63 6.24
CA SER A 18 -4.57 1.47 7.19
C SER A 18 -3.40 2.23 6.55
N GLY A 19 -2.89 1.76 5.40
CA GLY A 19 -1.67 2.26 4.78
C GLY A 19 -0.39 1.81 5.48
N SER A 20 -0.49 0.85 6.43
CA SER A 20 0.66 0.34 7.15
C SER A 20 1.49 -0.60 6.28
N VAL A 21 2.81 -0.43 6.33
CA VAL A 21 3.79 -1.28 5.62
C VAL A 21 4.70 -1.91 6.65
N HIS A 22 4.80 -3.23 6.61
CA HIS A 22 5.66 -4.00 7.51
C HIS A 22 6.68 -4.77 6.68
N VAL A 23 7.92 -4.75 7.14
CA VAL A 23 8.98 -5.64 6.65
C VAL A 23 9.15 -6.73 7.69
N VAL A 24 9.00 -7.96 7.28
CA VAL A 24 8.96 -9.12 8.17
C VAL A 24 9.95 -10.20 7.71
N ASP A 25 10.31 -11.10 8.61
CA ASP A 25 11.07 -12.27 8.26
C ASP A 25 10.22 -13.31 7.49
N GLU A 26 10.84 -14.40 7.08
CA GLU A 26 10.19 -15.46 6.31
C GLU A 26 9.11 -16.19 7.11
N VAL A 27 9.35 -16.38 8.42
CA VAL A 27 8.43 -17.10 9.31
C VAL A 27 7.18 -16.24 9.56
N ALA A 28 7.36 -14.99 9.93
CA ALA A 28 6.24 -14.06 10.14
C ALA A 28 5.44 -13.81 8.84
N TYR A 29 6.10 -13.81 7.68
CA TYR A 29 5.44 -13.70 6.39
C TYR A 29 4.46 -14.85 6.14
N ASP A 30 4.89 -16.09 6.41
CA ASP A 30 4.04 -17.27 6.27
C ASP A 30 2.94 -17.32 7.36
N VAL A 31 3.27 -16.94 8.61
CA VAL A 31 2.26 -16.83 9.69
C VAL A 31 1.15 -15.86 9.29
N ILE A 32 1.49 -14.68 8.78
CA ILE A 32 0.52 -13.68 8.33
C ILE A 32 -0.34 -14.21 7.17
N ALA A 33 0.23 -15.02 6.26
CA ALA A 33 -0.51 -15.63 5.17
C ALA A 33 -1.61 -16.59 5.65
N MET A 34 -1.32 -17.34 6.71
CA MET A 34 -2.23 -18.34 7.27
C MET A 34 -3.23 -17.76 8.28
N TYR A 35 -2.90 -16.64 8.91
CA TYR A 35 -3.64 -16.08 10.04
C TYR A 35 -5.14 -15.86 9.78
N PRO A 36 -5.63 -15.46 8.59
CA PRO A 36 -7.05 -15.24 8.36
C PRO A 36 -7.91 -16.50 8.37
N GLU A 37 -7.32 -17.66 8.04
CA GLU A 37 -8.06 -18.90 7.74
C GLU A 37 -7.83 -20.01 8.76
N HIS A 38 -6.78 -19.90 9.59
CA HIS A 38 -6.33 -20.96 10.49
C HIS A 38 -6.31 -20.50 11.95
N THR A 39 -6.45 -21.47 12.86
CA THR A 39 -6.28 -21.27 14.29
C THR A 39 -4.80 -21.18 14.67
N ALA A 40 -4.51 -20.58 15.83
CA ALA A 40 -3.14 -20.44 16.32
C ALA A 40 -2.40 -21.80 16.40
N ASP A 41 -3.08 -22.84 16.87
CA ASP A 41 -2.47 -24.17 17.01
C ASP A 41 -2.19 -24.83 15.64
N GLU A 42 -3.06 -24.61 14.65
CA GLU A 42 -2.85 -25.09 13.27
C GLU A 42 -1.67 -24.37 12.62
N ILE A 43 -1.54 -23.06 12.83
CA ILE A 43 -0.42 -22.26 12.33
C ILE A 43 0.89 -22.77 12.95
N VAL A 44 0.93 -22.96 14.27
CA VAL A 44 2.11 -23.47 14.99
C VAL A 44 2.50 -24.85 14.44
N ALA A 45 1.54 -25.75 14.30
CA ALA A 45 1.81 -27.09 13.75
C ALA A 45 2.37 -27.06 12.32
N ALA A 46 1.78 -26.23 11.46
CA ALA A 46 2.23 -26.06 10.07
C ALA A 46 3.62 -25.42 9.99
N MET A 47 3.89 -24.41 10.81
CA MET A 47 5.18 -23.73 10.84
C MET A 47 6.28 -24.62 11.41
N LEU A 48 6.01 -25.42 12.44
CA LEU A 48 6.94 -26.42 12.97
C LEU A 48 7.24 -27.52 11.93
N ALA A 49 6.25 -27.94 11.14
CA ALA A 49 6.47 -28.89 10.06
C ALA A 49 7.37 -28.31 8.95
N LYS A 50 7.25 -27.01 8.67
CA LYS A 50 8.03 -26.32 7.61
C LYS A 50 9.42 -25.89 8.09
N TYR A 51 9.52 -25.33 9.28
CA TYR A 51 10.72 -24.67 9.81
C TYR A 51 11.35 -25.39 11.01
N GLY A 52 10.78 -26.49 11.50
CA GLY A 52 11.23 -27.18 12.72
C GLY A 52 12.64 -27.79 12.64
N SER A 53 13.26 -27.83 11.46
CA SER A 53 14.70 -28.18 11.30
C SER A 53 15.64 -27.00 11.60
N ARG A 54 15.12 -25.79 11.77
CA ARG A 54 15.90 -24.58 12.08
C ARG A 54 15.98 -24.42 13.61
N PRO A 55 17.19 -24.25 14.17
CA PRO A 55 17.36 -24.12 15.62
C PRO A 55 16.85 -22.78 16.18
N ASP A 56 16.61 -21.80 15.31
CA ASP A 56 16.13 -20.45 15.60
C ASP A 56 14.60 -20.33 15.59
N VAL A 57 13.85 -21.42 15.38
CA VAL A 57 12.40 -21.43 15.35
C VAL A 57 11.86 -22.40 16.39
N THR A 58 11.41 -21.87 17.51
CA THR A 58 10.78 -22.64 18.58
C THR A 58 9.27 -22.45 18.59
N GLU A 59 8.55 -23.33 19.26
CA GLU A 59 7.10 -23.18 19.45
C GLU A 59 6.76 -21.86 20.18
N GLU A 60 7.62 -21.46 21.14
CA GLU A 60 7.43 -20.22 21.90
C GLU A 60 7.58 -19.00 21.00
N ASP A 61 8.58 -18.98 20.11
CA ASP A 61 8.79 -17.91 19.13
C ASP A 61 7.60 -17.79 18.17
N LEU A 62 7.05 -18.91 17.73
CA LEU A 62 5.87 -18.92 16.85
C LEU A 62 4.62 -18.40 17.56
N ARG A 63 4.42 -18.75 18.81
CA ARG A 63 3.30 -18.19 19.61
C ARG A 63 3.46 -16.70 19.83
N GLN A 64 4.67 -16.24 20.14
CA GLN A 64 4.96 -14.82 20.28
C GLN A 64 4.70 -14.07 18.95
N CYS A 65 5.12 -14.63 17.82
CA CYS A 65 4.86 -14.05 16.50
C CYS A 65 3.34 -13.93 16.23
N ILE A 66 2.55 -14.93 16.60
CA ILE A 66 1.08 -14.90 16.47
C ILE A 66 0.49 -13.81 17.36
N ASP A 67 0.99 -13.65 18.58
CA ASP A 67 0.54 -12.61 19.52
C ASP A 67 0.89 -11.21 18.98
N ASP A 68 2.07 -11.04 18.39
CA ASP A 68 2.49 -9.78 17.74
C ASP A 68 1.59 -9.45 16.55
N VAL A 69 1.27 -10.43 15.69
CA VAL A 69 0.34 -10.28 14.58
C VAL A 69 -1.07 -9.91 15.08
N THR A 70 -1.52 -10.54 16.18
CA THR A 70 -2.80 -10.21 16.81
C THR A 70 -2.82 -8.78 17.32
N SER A 71 -1.75 -8.34 17.98
CA SER A 71 -1.59 -6.96 18.45
C SER A 71 -1.60 -5.95 17.29
N LEU A 72 -0.97 -6.27 16.15
CA LEU A 72 -1.03 -5.42 14.95
C LEU A 72 -2.45 -5.30 14.41
N LYS A 73 -3.23 -6.38 14.44
CA LYS A 73 -4.63 -6.39 14.04
C LYS A 73 -5.49 -5.55 14.98
N GLU A 74 -5.33 -5.70 16.30
CA GLU A 74 -6.07 -4.94 17.31
C GLU A 74 -5.76 -3.44 17.25
N ASN A 75 -4.50 -3.10 16.94
CA ASN A 75 -4.06 -1.72 16.73
C ASN A 75 -4.46 -1.14 15.36
N GLY A 76 -5.23 -1.87 14.55
CA GLY A 76 -5.69 -1.43 13.24
C GLY A 76 -4.56 -1.23 12.23
N LYS A 77 -3.47 -1.98 12.32
CA LYS A 77 -2.33 -1.93 11.40
C LYS A 77 -2.28 -3.12 10.42
N LEU A 78 -3.07 -4.16 10.69
CA LEU A 78 -3.31 -5.29 9.79
C LEU A 78 -4.80 -5.62 9.79
N TRP A 79 -5.32 -6.01 8.63
CA TRP A 79 -6.74 -6.32 8.39
C TRP A 79 -7.69 -5.22 8.87
N SER A 80 -7.28 -3.97 8.71
CA SER A 80 -8.09 -2.81 9.08
C SER A 80 -9.39 -2.76 8.26
N PRO A 81 -10.50 -2.31 8.87
CA PRO A 81 -11.74 -2.11 8.13
C PRO A 81 -11.57 -0.99 7.09
N ASP A 82 -12.17 -1.16 5.92
CA ASP A 82 -12.21 -0.13 4.88
C ASP A 82 -13.26 0.92 5.22
N VAL A 83 -12.82 1.98 5.91
CA VAL A 83 -13.69 3.11 6.31
C VAL A 83 -14.11 3.99 5.12
N TYR A 84 -13.46 3.84 3.97
CA TYR A 84 -13.72 4.64 2.78
C TYR A 84 -14.59 3.93 1.75
N LYS A 85 -14.91 2.64 1.96
CA LYS A 85 -15.67 1.81 1.02
C LYS A 85 -16.99 2.46 0.61
N ASP A 86 -17.74 2.94 1.58
CA ASP A 86 -19.05 3.56 1.34
C ASP A 86 -18.93 4.97 0.77
N MET A 87 -17.81 5.66 1.03
CA MET A 87 -17.55 7.00 0.51
C MET A 87 -16.95 7.00 -0.90
N ALA A 88 -16.38 5.89 -1.35
CA ALA A 88 -15.67 5.79 -2.63
C ALA A 88 -16.58 6.10 -3.84
N PHE A 89 -17.85 5.75 -3.75
CA PHE A 89 -18.82 6.02 -4.81
C PHE A 89 -19.32 7.46 -4.81
N ASP A 90 -19.30 8.15 -3.68
CA ASP A 90 -19.73 9.55 -3.57
C ASP A 90 -18.74 10.53 -4.18
N PHE A 91 -17.48 10.14 -4.38
CA PHE A 91 -16.48 11.00 -5.02
C PHE A 91 -16.85 11.40 -6.46
N LYS A 92 -17.61 10.57 -7.18
CA LYS A 92 -18.06 10.87 -8.55
C LYS A 92 -19.24 11.86 -8.59
N ASN A 93 -20.03 11.93 -7.53
CA ASN A 93 -21.27 12.71 -7.47
C ASN A 93 -21.14 13.99 -6.64
N ARG A 94 -19.95 14.32 -6.15
CA ARG A 94 -19.77 15.56 -5.40
C ARG A 94 -19.89 16.77 -6.33
N ASN A 95 -20.95 17.55 -6.14
CA ASN A 95 -20.98 18.95 -6.56
C ASN A 95 -19.97 19.73 -5.73
N THR A 96 -18.68 19.48 -5.96
CA THR A 96 -17.63 20.03 -5.12
C THR A 96 -17.18 21.37 -5.64
N VAL A 97 -17.02 22.28 -4.70
CA VAL A 97 -16.22 23.48 -4.87
C VAL A 97 -14.85 23.07 -5.41
N VAL A 98 -14.40 23.69 -6.48
CA VAL A 98 -13.05 23.48 -7.03
C VAL A 98 -12.03 23.76 -5.93
N LYS A 99 -11.30 22.71 -5.51
CA LYS A 99 -10.29 22.80 -4.44
C LYS A 99 -8.93 23.28 -4.93
N ALA A 100 -8.62 22.99 -6.19
CA ALA A 100 -7.37 23.39 -6.83
C ALA A 100 -7.59 23.54 -8.33
N LEU A 101 -6.96 24.56 -8.91
CA LEU A 101 -6.95 24.83 -10.34
C LEU A 101 -5.50 24.99 -10.80
N CYS A 102 -5.04 24.08 -11.66
CA CYS A 102 -3.72 24.21 -12.28
C CYS A 102 -3.86 24.94 -13.62
N LEU A 103 -3.39 26.18 -13.65
CA LEU A 103 -3.36 26.98 -14.88
C LEU A 103 -1.96 26.96 -15.49
N HIS A 104 -1.84 26.46 -16.71
CA HIS A 104 -0.62 26.56 -17.49
C HIS A 104 -0.54 27.94 -18.14
N VAL A 105 0.19 28.84 -17.51
CA VAL A 105 0.33 30.23 -17.97
C VAL A 105 1.43 30.40 -19.03
N ALA A 106 2.29 29.40 -19.20
CA ALA A 106 3.34 29.37 -20.21
C ALA A 106 3.52 27.94 -20.76
N HIS A 107 3.69 27.83 -22.08
CA HIS A 107 3.92 26.55 -22.77
C HIS A 107 5.39 26.29 -23.09
N SER A 108 6.29 27.21 -22.76
CA SER A 108 7.72 27.02 -22.92
C SER A 108 8.39 26.83 -21.56
N CYS A 109 9.19 25.77 -21.45
CA CYS A 109 9.97 25.47 -20.26
C CYS A 109 11.41 25.21 -20.67
N ASN A 110 12.37 25.69 -19.90
CA ASN A 110 13.79 25.43 -20.10
C ASN A 110 14.26 24.08 -19.51
N LEU A 111 13.36 23.34 -18.86
CA LEU A 111 13.62 22.01 -18.31
C LEU A 111 13.00 20.95 -19.22
N SER A 112 13.75 19.88 -19.47
CA SER A 112 13.31 18.73 -20.26
C SER A 112 13.11 17.51 -19.35
N CYS A 113 12.10 17.58 -18.47
CA CYS A 113 11.82 16.51 -17.53
C CYS A 113 11.08 15.35 -18.20
N SER A 114 11.63 14.16 -18.14
CA SER A 114 11.01 12.96 -18.72
C SER A 114 9.69 12.54 -18.05
N TYR A 115 9.43 13.03 -16.83
CA TYR A 115 8.23 12.78 -16.02
C TYR A 115 7.37 14.03 -15.80
N CYS A 116 7.44 15.00 -16.71
CA CYS A 116 6.69 16.23 -16.58
C CYS A 116 5.19 15.98 -16.73
N PHE A 117 4.42 16.15 -15.66
CA PHE A 117 2.95 16.03 -15.68
C PHE A 117 2.26 17.20 -16.41
N ALA A 118 2.94 18.34 -16.51
CA ALA A 118 2.48 19.52 -17.24
C ALA A 118 2.70 19.42 -18.76
N CYS A 119 2.91 18.22 -19.28
CA CYS A 119 3.30 17.91 -20.66
C CYS A 119 2.75 18.89 -21.67
N LEU A 120 3.64 19.64 -22.30
CA LEU A 120 3.33 20.74 -23.22
C LEU A 120 2.60 20.27 -24.51
N LEU A 121 2.63 18.97 -24.78
CA LEU A 121 2.04 18.37 -25.97
C LEU A 121 0.51 18.16 -25.88
N TYR A 122 -0.06 18.19 -24.70
CA TYR A 122 -1.47 17.87 -24.48
C TYR A 122 -2.33 19.03 -23.96
N THR A 123 -1.73 20.19 -23.71
CA THR A 123 -2.47 21.36 -23.28
C THR A 123 -2.85 22.20 -24.48
N SER A 124 -4.12 22.57 -24.60
CA SER A 124 -4.58 23.53 -25.59
C SER A 124 -3.84 24.85 -25.41
N PRO A 125 -3.31 25.47 -26.48
CA PRO A 125 -2.63 26.76 -26.37
C PRO A 125 -3.59 27.79 -25.77
N SER A 126 -3.09 28.58 -24.82
CA SER A 126 -3.89 29.67 -24.29
C SER A 126 -4.10 30.74 -25.34
N PRO A 127 -5.19 31.53 -25.29
CA PRO A 127 -5.40 32.65 -26.23
C PRO A 127 -4.24 33.66 -26.25
N ARG A 128 -3.42 33.68 -25.20
CA ARG A 128 -2.24 34.54 -25.09
C ARG A 128 -1.06 34.00 -25.88
N ASP A 129 -0.91 32.67 -25.96
CA ASP A 129 0.15 32.00 -26.70
C ASP A 129 -0.12 32.06 -28.21
N MET A 130 -1.39 32.01 -28.62
CA MET A 130 -1.76 32.12 -30.05
C MET A 130 -1.45 33.50 -30.64
N ARG A 131 -1.32 34.56 -29.82
CA ARG A 131 -0.96 35.91 -30.29
C ARG A 131 0.54 36.10 -30.55
N ARG A 132 1.39 35.17 -30.07
CA ARG A 132 2.86 35.26 -30.24
C ARG A 132 3.40 34.57 -31.49
N SER A 133 2.56 33.85 -32.22
CA SER A 133 2.96 33.14 -33.45
C SER A 133 2.69 33.94 -34.74
N ARG A 134 2.67 35.27 -34.68
CA ARG A 134 2.61 36.18 -35.83
C ARG A 134 3.85 37.03 -35.89
#